data_6bc7b17f9a6004b166bd8a5b2e2c3c56
#
_entry.id   6bc7b17f9a6004b166bd8a5b2e2c3c56
#
_cell.length_a   1.000
_cell.length_b   1.000
_cell.length_c   1.000
_cell.angle_alpha   90.00
_cell.angle_beta   90.00
_cell.angle_gamma   90.00
#
_symmetry.space_group_name_H-M   'P 1'
#
loop_
_entity.id
_entity.type
_entity.pdbx_description
1 polymer ?
#
loop_
_entity_poly.entity_id
_entity_poly.type
_entity_poly.pdbx_seq_one_letter_code
_entity_poly.pdbx_strand_id
1 'polypeptide(L)'
;RLIEGNSTTVWYFGNCKTPSSHRVIEIGDTLLNALKEFKYEQEIFREQYGDSYMKHYAKEVMNPYTNKPETKIVNAYAEIDVALPEVHLIFVKNNGVFEGTDTCKHPFKVIHYELGIPCRFHDFRDTHATRLIEAGADIKAVSKRLGHSTIETTYNIYVRVTVKMEEEVVSKFEDYANSLEISILKKPKELMQEY
;
A
#
# COMPACT_ATOMS: atom_id res chain seq x y z
N ARG A 1 15.74 23.98 -21.70
CA ARG A 1 15.32 22.90 -22.62
C ARG A 1 14.63 21.84 -21.77
N LEU A 2 13.34 21.58 -22.02
CA LEU A 2 12.64 20.50 -21.33
C LEU A 2 13.42 19.21 -21.54
N ILE A 3 13.76 18.51 -20.45
CA ILE A 3 14.36 17.21 -20.55
C ILE A 3 13.22 16.23 -20.81
N GLU A 4 12.94 15.99 -22.07
CA GLU A 4 12.26 14.76 -22.45
C GLU A 4 13.30 13.67 -22.27
N GLY A 5 13.23 12.99 -21.10
CA GLY A 5 14.25 12.04 -20.72
C GLY A 5 14.44 10.95 -21.80
N ASN A 6 15.66 10.46 -21.93
CA ASN A 6 16.02 9.27 -22.75
C ASN A 6 15.35 7.97 -22.24
N SER A 7 14.39 8.06 -21.33
CA SER A 7 13.56 6.95 -20.89
C SER A 7 12.47 6.68 -21.92
N THR A 8 12.40 5.46 -22.40
CA THR A 8 11.29 4.97 -23.25
C THR A 8 9.93 5.02 -22.52
N THR A 9 9.90 5.29 -21.22
CA THR A 9 8.71 5.35 -20.39
C THR A 9 8.22 6.78 -20.24
N VAL A 10 7.01 7.04 -20.68
CA VAL A 10 6.31 8.33 -20.53
C VAL A 10 5.14 8.15 -19.58
N TRP A 11 4.98 9.08 -18.65
CA TRP A 11 3.92 9.04 -17.65
C TRP A 11 2.79 10.00 -18.01
N TYR A 12 1.56 9.52 -17.87
CA TYR A 12 0.35 10.30 -18.09
C TYR A 12 -0.56 10.21 -16.87
N PHE A 13 -1.20 11.30 -16.52
CA PHE A 13 -2.37 11.28 -15.66
C PHE A 13 -3.59 10.91 -16.52
N GLY A 14 -4.06 9.70 -16.37
CA GLY A 14 -5.23 9.19 -17.05
C GLY A 14 -6.41 8.98 -16.09
N ASN A 15 -7.54 8.58 -16.65
CA ASN A 15 -8.68 8.18 -15.85
C ASN A 15 -8.41 6.87 -15.11
N CYS A 16 -9.08 6.68 -13.98
CA CYS A 16 -9.03 5.41 -13.27
C CYS A 16 -9.55 4.27 -14.15
N LYS A 17 -8.94 3.09 -14.01
CA LYS A 17 -9.27 1.90 -14.81
C LYS A 17 -10.73 1.45 -14.66
N THR A 18 -11.32 1.63 -13.47
CA THR A 18 -12.69 1.23 -13.16
C THR A 18 -13.43 2.35 -12.43
N PRO A 19 -14.76 2.45 -12.56
CA PRO A 19 -15.55 3.43 -11.81
C PRO A 19 -15.35 3.35 -10.29
N SER A 20 -15.23 2.14 -9.73
CA SER A 20 -14.98 1.91 -8.29
C SER A 20 -13.61 2.41 -7.81
N SER A 21 -12.70 2.72 -8.74
CA SER A 21 -11.40 3.33 -8.40
C SER A 21 -11.49 4.83 -8.13
N HIS A 22 -12.58 5.49 -8.58
CA HIS A 22 -12.87 6.89 -8.24
C HIS A 22 -13.46 6.95 -6.83
N ARG A 23 -12.65 7.35 -5.86
CA ARG A 23 -13.09 7.46 -4.47
C ARG A 23 -12.27 8.48 -3.69
N VAL A 24 -12.87 9.01 -2.67
CA VAL A 24 -12.20 9.78 -1.62
C VAL A 24 -11.93 8.84 -0.45
N ILE A 25 -10.73 8.88 0.09
CA ILE A 25 -10.31 8.09 1.24
C ILE A 25 -9.94 9.06 2.35
N GLU A 26 -10.62 8.95 3.47
CA GLU A 26 -10.26 9.68 4.68
C GLU A 26 -8.96 9.11 5.27
N ILE A 27 -8.08 10.01 5.70
CA ILE A 27 -6.82 9.67 6.35
C ILE A 27 -6.83 10.20 7.79
N GLY A 28 -6.31 9.40 8.70
CA GLY A 28 -6.15 9.81 10.11
C GLY A 28 -4.89 10.67 10.32
N ASP A 29 -4.81 11.28 11.50
CA ASP A 29 -3.73 12.21 11.86
C ASP A 29 -2.34 11.58 11.77
N THR A 30 -2.19 10.31 12.09
CA THR A 30 -0.91 9.58 11.97
C THR A 30 -0.37 9.64 10.53
N LEU A 31 -1.19 9.30 9.55
CA LEU A 31 -0.78 9.36 8.14
C LEU A 31 -0.62 10.80 7.67
N LEU A 32 -1.51 11.70 8.11
CA LEU A 32 -1.42 13.13 7.76
C LEU A 32 -0.11 13.73 8.26
N ASN A 33 0.31 13.43 9.48
CA ASN A 33 1.55 13.93 10.05
C ASN A 33 2.76 13.35 9.33
N ALA A 34 2.78 12.05 9.04
CA ALA A 34 3.84 11.43 8.24
C ALA A 34 3.97 12.07 6.84
N LEU A 35 2.86 12.37 6.18
CA LEU A 35 2.88 13.06 4.88
C LEU A 35 3.39 14.51 4.98
N LYS A 36 3.09 15.22 6.09
CA LYS A 36 3.64 16.55 6.33
C LYS A 36 5.14 16.55 6.57
N GLU A 37 5.63 15.58 7.37
CA GLU A 37 7.07 15.39 7.60
C GLU A 37 7.78 15.08 6.27
N PHE A 38 7.25 14.17 5.49
CA PHE A 38 7.82 13.83 4.18
C PHE A 38 7.84 15.00 3.21
N LYS A 39 6.78 15.82 3.19
CA LYS A 39 6.75 17.06 2.40
C LYS A 39 7.84 18.04 2.86
N TYR A 40 8.03 18.19 4.16
CA TYR A 40 9.07 19.06 4.71
C TYR A 40 10.47 18.58 4.32
N GLU A 41 10.74 17.28 4.38
CA GLU A 41 12.00 16.70 3.89
C GLU A 41 12.21 16.97 2.39
N GLN A 42 11.18 16.84 1.57
CA GLN A 42 11.27 17.19 0.14
C GLN A 42 11.63 18.67 -0.08
N GLU A 43 11.10 19.59 0.73
CA GLU A 43 11.45 21.02 0.64
C GLU A 43 12.92 21.25 1.01
N ILE A 44 13.45 20.59 2.04
CA ILE A 44 14.88 20.64 2.39
C ILE A 44 15.74 20.15 1.22
N PHE A 45 15.40 19.02 0.63
CA PHE A 45 16.16 18.50 -0.52
C PHE A 45 16.04 19.42 -1.74
N ARG A 46 14.90 20.04 -1.98
CA ARG A 46 14.70 21.01 -3.05
C ARG A 46 15.65 22.21 -2.88
N GLU A 47 15.81 22.72 -1.66
CA GLU A 47 16.76 23.79 -1.35
C GLU A 47 18.22 23.31 -1.51
N GLN A 48 18.56 22.13 -1.02
CA GLN A 48 19.92 21.59 -1.11
C GLN A 48 20.36 21.35 -2.55
N TYR A 49 19.50 20.84 -3.40
CA TYR A 49 19.82 20.61 -4.82
C TYR A 49 19.70 21.87 -5.67
N GLY A 50 18.98 22.89 -5.20
CA GLY A 50 18.82 24.18 -5.87
C GLY A 50 18.47 24.04 -7.35
N ASP A 51 19.26 24.66 -8.22
CA ASP A 51 19.05 24.65 -9.67
C ASP A 51 19.09 23.26 -10.31
N SER A 52 19.74 22.30 -9.66
CA SER A 52 19.82 20.91 -10.12
C SER A 52 18.64 20.04 -9.68
N TYR A 53 17.69 20.60 -8.90
CA TYR A 53 16.50 19.85 -8.51
C TYR A 53 15.57 19.66 -9.70
N MET A 54 15.02 18.43 -9.85
CA MET A 54 14.09 18.10 -10.93
C MET A 54 12.65 18.44 -10.53
N LYS A 55 12.02 19.35 -11.27
CA LYS A 55 10.59 19.71 -11.15
C LYS A 55 9.77 18.98 -12.18
N HIS A 56 8.49 18.81 -11.86
CA HIS A 56 7.51 18.16 -12.72
C HIS A 56 6.41 19.13 -13.13
N TYR A 57 5.97 19.03 -14.36
CA TYR A 57 4.96 19.93 -14.94
C TYR A 57 3.89 19.15 -15.68
N ALA A 58 2.68 19.65 -15.65
CA ALA A 58 1.55 19.10 -16.39
C ALA A 58 1.46 19.71 -17.80
N LYS A 59 1.45 18.88 -18.83
CA LYS A 59 1.28 19.28 -20.22
C LYS A 59 0.13 18.50 -20.83
N GLU A 60 -0.92 19.19 -21.25
CA GLU A 60 -2.01 18.57 -22.00
C GLU A 60 -1.53 18.17 -23.40
N VAL A 61 -1.73 16.90 -23.72
CA VAL A 61 -1.34 16.32 -25.03
C VAL A 61 -2.37 15.29 -25.47
N MET A 62 -2.44 15.04 -26.76
CA MET A 62 -3.14 13.88 -27.28
C MET A 62 -2.26 12.63 -27.05
N ASN A 63 -2.74 11.70 -26.24
CA ASN A 63 -2.00 10.46 -25.97
C ASN A 63 -2.01 9.59 -27.24
N PRO A 64 -0.85 9.26 -27.83
CA PRO A 64 -0.77 8.53 -29.09
C PRO A 64 -1.26 7.08 -28.99
N TYR A 65 -1.36 6.52 -27.78
CA TYR A 65 -1.81 5.14 -27.57
C TYR A 65 -3.32 5.03 -27.35
N THR A 66 -3.91 6.01 -26.65
CA THR A 66 -5.35 6.00 -26.34
C THR A 66 -6.17 6.87 -27.27
N ASN A 67 -5.50 7.75 -28.05
CA ASN A 67 -6.10 8.78 -28.88
C ASN A 67 -7.09 9.68 -28.13
N LYS A 68 -6.77 9.98 -26.87
CA LYS A 68 -7.55 10.84 -25.97
C LYS A 68 -6.68 11.98 -25.44
N PRO A 69 -7.27 13.13 -25.12
CA PRO A 69 -6.54 14.17 -24.39
C PRO A 69 -6.20 13.66 -22.99
N GLU A 70 -4.93 13.70 -22.64
CA GLU A 70 -4.41 13.27 -21.35
C GLU A 70 -3.29 14.21 -20.92
N THR A 71 -3.06 14.29 -19.60
CA THR A 71 -2.01 15.12 -19.03
C THR A 71 -0.70 14.35 -18.97
N LYS A 72 0.25 14.70 -19.83
CA LYS A 72 1.62 14.17 -19.79
C LYS A 72 2.42 14.86 -18.71
N ILE A 73 3.19 14.11 -17.91
CA ILE A 73 4.18 14.66 -16.99
C ILE A 73 5.48 14.92 -17.75
N VAL A 74 5.93 16.15 -17.72
CA VAL A 74 7.22 16.58 -18.27
C VAL A 74 8.11 17.11 -17.16
N ASN A 75 9.42 16.98 -17.30
CA ASN A 75 10.38 17.31 -16.27
C ASN A 75 11.32 18.42 -16.75
N ALA A 76 11.75 19.27 -15.84
CA ALA A 76 12.81 20.26 -16.06
C ALA A 76 13.61 20.47 -14.78
N TYR A 77 14.89 20.86 -14.92
CA TYR A 77 15.66 21.35 -13.78
C TYR A 77 15.11 22.70 -13.27
N ALA A 78 15.29 22.96 -11.99
CA ALA A 78 14.73 24.14 -11.31
C ALA A 78 15.22 25.46 -11.91
N GLU A 79 16.41 25.50 -12.53
CA GLU A 79 16.94 26.64 -13.26
C GLU A 79 16.16 27.00 -14.53
N ILE A 80 15.36 26.06 -15.06
CA ILE A 80 14.64 26.25 -16.33
C ILE A 80 13.28 26.85 -16.03
N ASP A 81 13.01 28.04 -16.55
CA ASP A 81 11.67 28.62 -16.50
C ASP A 81 10.73 27.89 -17.48
N VAL A 82 9.66 27.34 -16.94
CA VAL A 82 8.70 26.54 -17.69
C VAL A 82 7.30 27.14 -17.54
N ALA A 83 6.73 27.58 -18.63
CA ALA A 83 5.37 28.16 -18.70
C ALA A 83 4.28 27.07 -18.68
N LEU A 84 4.39 26.11 -17.74
CA LEU A 84 3.41 25.05 -17.50
C LEU A 84 3.12 24.97 -15.99
N PRO A 85 1.93 24.51 -15.59
CA PRO A 85 1.63 24.32 -14.18
C PRO A 85 2.54 23.24 -13.54
N GLU A 86 3.22 23.61 -12.44
CA GLU A 86 4.04 22.67 -11.65
C GLU A 86 3.15 21.66 -10.93
N VAL A 87 3.58 20.43 -10.90
CA VAL A 87 2.92 19.32 -10.22
C VAL A 87 3.82 18.82 -9.09
N HIS A 88 3.31 18.86 -7.87
CA HIS A 88 4.01 18.34 -6.70
C HIS A 88 3.67 16.88 -6.50
N LEU A 89 4.61 16.00 -6.85
CA LEU A 89 4.47 14.55 -6.65
C LEU A 89 4.86 14.18 -5.22
N ILE A 90 4.10 13.26 -4.61
CA ILE A 90 4.39 12.78 -3.24
C ILE A 90 5.67 11.96 -3.21
N PHE A 91 5.87 11.06 -4.19
CA PHE A 91 7.02 10.16 -4.21
C PHE A 91 8.00 10.56 -5.32
N VAL A 92 9.08 11.20 -4.90
CA VAL A 92 10.22 11.56 -5.73
C VAL A 92 11.51 11.23 -4.99
N LYS A 93 12.60 11.07 -5.71
CA LYS A 93 13.95 10.94 -5.13
C LYS A 93 14.40 12.26 -4.51
N ASN A 94 15.44 12.22 -3.69
CA ASN A 94 15.98 13.42 -3.03
C ASN A 94 16.31 14.56 -4.01
N ASN A 95 16.74 14.23 -5.22
CA ASN A 95 17.01 15.21 -6.29
C ASN A 95 15.77 15.59 -7.12
N GLY A 96 14.58 15.22 -6.68
CA GLY A 96 13.32 15.51 -7.37
C GLY A 96 12.97 14.58 -8.53
N VAL A 97 13.84 13.67 -8.94
CA VAL A 97 13.55 12.73 -10.03
C VAL A 97 12.38 11.83 -9.66
N PHE A 98 11.46 11.62 -10.60
CA PHE A 98 10.29 10.76 -10.43
C PHE A 98 10.67 9.33 -9.99
N GLU A 99 9.99 8.84 -8.97
CA GLU A 99 10.11 7.45 -8.53
C GLU A 99 9.31 6.52 -9.45
N GLY A 100 10.02 5.70 -10.20
CA GLY A 100 9.40 4.74 -11.11
C GLY A 100 8.85 3.50 -10.39
N THR A 101 8.11 2.68 -11.12
CA THR A 101 7.58 1.39 -10.63
C THR A 101 8.67 0.40 -10.22
N ASP A 102 9.91 0.62 -10.64
CA ASP A 102 11.05 -0.26 -10.39
C ASP A 102 11.71 -0.05 -9.03
N THR A 103 11.44 1.08 -8.38
CA THR A 103 12.00 1.43 -7.06
C THR A 103 11.72 0.35 -6.02
N CYS A 104 10.54 -0.23 -6.04
CA CYS A 104 10.17 -1.30 -5.10
C CYS A 104 10.70 -2.68 -5.51
N LYS A 105 11.20 -2.87 -6.74
CA LYS A 105 11.62 -4.20 -7.21
C LYS A 105 12.78 -4.77 -6.41
N HIS A 106 13.80 -3.95 -6.11
CA HIS A 106 14.97 -4.42 -5.37
C HIS A 106 14.63 -4.78 -3.91
N PRO A 107 13.99 -3.92 -3.11
CA PRO A 107 13.55 -4.29 -1.76
C PRO A 107 12.71 -5.58 -1.72
N PHE A 108 11.77 -5.74 -2.64
CA PHE A 108 10.97 -6.97 -2.70
C PHE A 108 11.76 -8.21 -3.09
N LYS A 109 12.82 -8.09 -3.91
CA LYS A 109 13.73 -9.21 -4.17
C LYS A 109 14.48 -9.62 -2.92
N VAL A 110 15.00 -8.66 -2.14
CA VAL A 110 15.68 -8.93 -0.87
C VAL A 110 14.72 -9.65 0.09
N ILE A 111 13.52 -9.12 0.30
CA ILE A 111 12.52 -9.73 1.18
C ILE A 111 12.19 -11.17 0.72
N HIS A 112 12.01 -11.37 -0.58
CA HIS A 112 11.62 -12.68 -1.12
C HIS A 112 12.76 -13.70 -1.07
N TYR A 113 13.96 -13.34 -1.55
CA TYR A 113 15.07 -14.29 -1.74
C TYR A 113 16.01 -14.38 -0.55
N GLU A 114 16.25 -13.29 0.18
CA GLU A 114 17.18 -13.29 1.31
C GLU A 114 16.46 -13.56 2.64
N LEU A 115 15.24 -13.03 2.83
CA LEU A 115 14.46 -13.26 4.03
C LEU A 115 13.47 -14.44 3.91
N GLY A 116 13.31 -15.02 2.72
CA GLY A 116 12.41 -16.15 2.48
C GLY A 116 10.91 -15.80 2.62
N ILE A 117 10.55 -14.50 2.54
CA ILE A 117 9.17 -14.04 2.70
C ILE A 117 8.56 -13.79 1.32
N PRO A 118 7.69 -14.67 0.80
CA PRO A 118 7.05 -14.46 -0.49
C PRO A 118 6.01 -13.33 -0.38
N CYS A 119 6.36 -12.14 -0.86
CA CYS A 119 5.44 -11.00 -0.87
C CYS A 119 5.61 -10.14 -2.13
N ARG A 120 4.54 -9.44 -2.48
CA ARG A 120 4.47 -8.47 -3.58
C ARG A 120 3.97 -7.14 -3.02
N PHE A 121 4.23 -6.06 -3.72
CA PHE A 121 3.76 -4.73 -3.32
C PHE A 121 2.23 -4.69 -3.09
N HIS A 122 1.46 -5.42 -3.89
CA HIS A 122 0.01 -5.48 -3.76
C HIS A 122 -0.47 -6.15 -2.47
N ASP A 123 0.34 -7.02 -1.89
CA ASP A 123 -0.01 -7.76 -0.67
C ASP A 123 -0.12 -6.83 0.57
N PHE A 124 0.46 -5.61 0.51
CA PHE A 124 0.19 -4.56 1.50
C PHE A 124 -1.28 -4.13 1.54
N ARG A 125 -1.95 -4.15 0.39
CA ARG A 125 -3.38 -3.86 0.31
C ARG A 125 -4.20 -4.92 1.01
N ASP A 126 -3.86 -6.20 0.81
CA ASP A 126 -4.52 -7.33 1.46
C ASP A 126 -4.23 -7.32 2.96
N THR A 127 -3.00 -7.00 3.36
CA THR A 127 -2.63 -6.79 4.77
C THR A 127 -3.43 -5.67 5.41
N HIS A 128 -3.61 -4.54 4.72
CA HIS A 128 -4.43 -3.42 5.22
C HIS A 128 -5.88 -3.84 5.41
N ALA A 129 -6.46 -4.59 4.47
CA ALA A 129 -7.81 -5.15 4.60
C ALA A 129 -7.92 -6.08 5.81
N THR A 130 -6.97 -7.03 5.94
CA THR A 130 -6.91 -8.00 7.03
C THR A 130 -6.86 -7.29 8.38
N ARG A 131 -5.97 -6.30 8.55
CA ARG A 131 -5.83 -5.56 9.82
C ARG A 131 -7.07 -4.74 10.18
N LEU A 132 -7.76 -4.16 9.20
CA LEU A 132 -9.03 -3.47 9.45
C LEU A 132 -10.11 -4.44 9.91
N ILE A 133 -10.20 -5.61 9.30
CA ILE A 133 -11.18 -6.65 9.68
C ILE A 133 -10.86 -7.22 11.07
N GLU A 134 -9.63 -7.51 11.38
CA GLU A 134 -9.17 -7.94 12.72
C GLU A 134 -9.48 -6.89 13.80
N ALA A 135 -9.43 -5.61 13.44
CA ALA A 135 -9.80 -4.49 14.31
C ALA A 135 -11.32 -4.29 14.42
N GLY A 136 -12.15 -5.14 13.81
CA GLY A 136 -13.61 -5.09 13.88
C GLY A 136 -14.26 -4.10 12.91
N ALA A 137 -13.55 -3.64 11.87
CA ALA A 137 -14.14 -2.75 10.89
C ALA A 137 -15.19 -3.48 10.02
N ASP A 138 -16.26 -2.77 9.67
CA ASP A 138 -17.33 -3.28 8.81
C ASP A 138 -16.79 -3.66 7.42
N ILE A 139 -17.12 -4.85 6.94
CA ILE A 139 -16.62 -5.41 5.67
C ILE A 139 -16.99 -4.53 4.48
N LYS A 140 -18.18 -3.94 4.47
CA LYS A 140 -18.66 -3.07 3.39
C LYS A 140 -17.86 -1.75 3.39
N ALA A 141 -17.57 -1.21 4.57
CA ALA A 141 -16.74 -0.02 4.73
C ALA A 141 -15.30 -0.28 4.25
N VAL A 142 -14.72 -1.42 4.60
CA VAL A 142 -13.39 -1.86 4.12
C VAL A 142 -13.38 -2.02 2.60
N SER A 143 -14.40 -2.68 2.04
CA SER A 143 -14.53 -2.86 0.59
C SER A 143 -14.59 -1.54 -0.16
N LYS A 144 -15.40 -0.59 0.34
CA LYS A 144 -15.51 0.77 -0.22
C LYS A 144 -14.19 1.52 -0.13
N ARG A 145 -13.52 1.49 1.01
CA ARG A 145 -12.20 2.12 1.24
C ARG A 145 -11.17 1.60 0.25
N LEU A 146 -11.12 0.29 0.05
CA LEU A 146 -10.20 -0.34 -0.89
C LEU A 146 -10.62 -0.14 -2.36
N GLY A 147 -11.89 0.14 -2.65
CA GLY A 147 -12.42 0.27 -4.01
C GLY A 147 -12.47 -1.07 -4.72
N HIS A 148 -12.85 -2.14 -4.01
CA HIS A 148 -13.14 -3.42 -4.64
C HIS A 148 -14.42 -3.30 -5.46
N SER A 149 -14.40 -3.83 -6.66
CA SER A 149 -15.58 -3.80 -7.57
C SER A 149 -16.73 -4.64 -7.02
N THR A 150 -16.41 -5.66 -6.23
CA THR A 150 -17.39 -6.52 -5.55
C THR A 150 -17.00 -6.68 -4.08
N ILE A 151 -18.02 -6.78 -3.23
CA ILE A 151 -17.82 -7.02 -1.80
C ILE A 151 -17.25 -8.41 -1.53
N GLU A 152 -17.44 -9.34 -2.45
CA GLU A 152 -16.97 -10.72 -2.37
C GLU A 152 -15.46 -10.81 -2.17
N THR A 153 -14.69 -9.93 -2.85
CA THR A 153 -13.23 -9.86 -2.66
C THR A 153 -12.86 -9.59 -1.19
N THR A 154 -13.56 -8.67 -0.54
CA THR A 154 -13.33 -8.35 0.89
C THR A 154 -13.88 -9.44 1.80
N TYR A 155 -15.00 -10.03 1.43
CA TYR A 155 -15.60 -11.14 2.17
C TYR A 155 -14.69 -12.36 2.23
N ASN A 156 -14.00 -12.69 1.14
CA ASN A 156 -13.01 -13.77 1.11
C ASN A 156 -11.82 -13.51 2.04
N ILE A 157 -11.44 -12.25 2.23
CA ILE A 157 -10.44 -11.87 3.24
C ILE A 157 -11.01 -12.07 4.64
N TYR A 158 -12.24 -11.63 4.89
CA TYR A 158 -12.93 -11.83 6.16
C TYR A 158 -13.01 -13.30 6.56
N VAL A 159 -13.44 -14.19 5.66
CA VAL A 159 -13.53 -15.63 5.95
C VAL A 159 -12.18 -16.20 6.36
N ARG A 160 -11.09 -15.84 5.68
CA ARG A 160 -9.74 -16.30 6.04
C ARG A 160 -9.30 -15.78 7.42
N VAL A 161 -9.68 -14.55 7.77
CA VAL A 161 -9.36 -13.96 9.08
C VAL A 161 -10.14 -14.66 10.19
N THR A 162 -11.43 -14.89 10.00
CA THR A 162 -12.27 -15.56 11.02
C THR A 162 -11.85 -17.00 11.29
N VAL A 163 -11.52 -17.78 10.26
CA VAL A 163 -10.99 -19.13 10.42
C VAL A 163 -9.72 -19.13 11.25
N LYS A 164 -8.78 -18.22 10.95
CA LYS A 164 -7.54 -18.10 11.74
C LYS A 164 -7.82 -17.67 13.19
N MET A 165 -8.76 -16.76 13.40
CA MET A 165 -9.15 -16.33 14.76
C MET A 165 -9.77 -17.48 15.56
N GLU A 166 -10.59 -18.35 14.93
CA GLU A 166 -11.15 -19.55 15.56
C GLU A 166 -10.05 -20.52 15.98
N GLU A 167 -9.07 -20.80 15.10
CA GLU A 167 -7.91 -21.63 15.43
C GLU A 167 -7.10 -21.06 16.61
N GLU A 168 -6.89 -19.74 16.64
CA GLU A 168 -6.20 -19.07 17.74
C GLU A 168 -6.96 -19.14 19.06
N VAL A 169 -8.30 -19.07 19.03
CA VAL A 169 -9.15 -19.21 20.22
C VAL A 169 -9.01 -20.61 20.80
N VAL A 170 -9.06 -21.65 19.97
CA VAL A 170 -8.87 -23.03 20.39
C VAL A 170 -7.48 -23.23 20.99
N SER A 171 -6.43 -22.77 20.33
CA SER A 171 -5.06 -22.85 20.84
C SER A 171 -4.90 -22.18 22.21
N LYS A 172 -5.41 -20.96 22.35
CA LYS A 172 -5.36 -20.24 23.65
C LYS A 172 -6.14 -20.95 24.75
N PHE A 173 -7.27 -21.58 24.41
CA PHE A 173 -8.03 -22.36 25.37
C PHE A 173 -7.27 -23.62 25.80
N GLU A 174 -6.64 -24.33 24.89
CA GLU A 174 -5.79 -25.49 25.17
C GLU A 174 -4.60 -25.10 26.08
N ASP A 175 -3.91 -24.00 25.75
CA ASP A 175 -2.81 -23.48 26.58
C ASP A 175 -3.27 -23.11 27.99
N TYR A 176 -4.43 -22.47 28.12
CA TYR A 176 -5.03 -22.15 29.40
C TYR A 176 -5.42 -23.41 30.20
N ALA A 177 -6.08 -24.37 29.55
CA ALA A 177 -6.47 -25.63 30.15
C ALA A 177 -5.25 -26.44 30.66
N ASN A 178 -4.18 -26.44 29.88
CA ASN A 178 -2.91 -27.09 30.26
C ASN A 178 -2.24 -26.34 31.43
N SER A 179 -2.31 -25.02 31.48
CA SER A 179 -1.75 -24.20 32.58
C SER A 179 -2.44 -24.42 33.92
N LEU A 180 -3.72 -24.77 33.90
CA LEU A 180 -4.51 -25.03 35.11
C LEU A 180 -4.28 -26.43 35.67
N GLU A 181 -3.39 -27.27 35.11
CA GLU A 181 -3.21 -28.68 35.50
C GLU A 181 -4.55 -29.41 35.65
N ILE A 182 -5.50 -29.18 34.75
CA ILE A 182 -6.77 -29.91 34.76
C ILE A 182 -6.47 -31.37 34.42
N SER A 183 -6.00 -32.11 35.43
CA SER A 183 -5.75 -33.54 35.37
C SER A 183 -7.04 -34.39 35.26
N ILE A 184 -8.19 -33.71 35.16
CA ILE A 184 -9.53 -34.35 35.14
C ILE A 184 -9.71 -35.29 33.96
N LEU A 185 -8.97 -35.11 32.88
CA LEU A 185 -9.06 -35.98 31.69
C LEU A 185 -8.01 -37.11 31.66
N LYS A 186 -7.11 -37.18 32.63
CA LYS A 186 -6.07 -38.21 32.62
C LYS A 186 -6.43 -39.52 33.35
N LYS A 187 -7.63 -39.65 33.97
CA LYS A 187 -8.04 -40.86 34.69
C LYS A 187 -9.47 -41.36 34.43
N PRO A 188 -9.80 -41.89 33.26
CA PRO A 188 -10.94 -42.83 33.16
C PRO A 188 -10.60 -44.28 33.49
N LYS A 189 -9.31 -44.68 33.60
CA LYS A 189 -8.94 -46.10 33.71
C LYS A 189 -8.76 -46.65 35.13
N GLU A 190 -8.63 -45.81 36.14
CA GLU A 190 -8.48 -46.29 37.53
C GLU A 190 -9.82 -46.44 38.28
N LEU A 191 -10.91 -45.84 37.80
CA LEU A 191 -12.22 -45.95 38.44
C LEU A 191 -13.04 -47.18 38.00
N MET A 192 -12.54 -48.00 37.08
CA MET A 192 -13.22 -49.23 36.64
C MET A 192 -12.62 -50.51 37.17
N GLN A 193 -11.72 -50.46 38.17
CA GLN A 193 -11.15 -51.70 38.79
C GLN A 193 -11.64 -52.00 40.21
N GLU A 194 -12.64 -51.27 40.73
CA GLU A 194 -13.23 -51.53 42.04
C GLU A 194 -14.75 -51.84 42.00
N TYR A 195 -15.22 -52.57 40.96
CA TYR A 195 -16.52 -53.26 41.03
C TYR A 195 -16.40 -54.65 40.43
#